data_7822d63ffe3ca224763d07be7880b95f
#
_entry.id   7822d63ffe3ca224763d07be7880b95f
#
_cell.length_a   1.000
_cell.length_b   1.000
_cell.length_c   1.000
_cell.angle_alpha   90.00
_cell.angle_beta   90.00
_cell.angle_gamma   90.00
#
_symmetry.space_group_name_H-M   'P 1'
#
loop_
_entity.id
_entity.type
_entity.pdbx_description
1 polymer ?
#
loop_
_entity_poly.entity_id
_entity_poly.type
_entity_poly.pdbx_seq_one_letter_code
_entity_poly.pdbx_strand_id
1 'polypeptide(L)'
;SPDTFVRPIYAGNAFATVKSNDKKRCVTIRPTSFEPAEKSGGSAQIENVEPADIPNTSKFVKREETKSERPELGTARIVVSGGRGLESGENFKLINDIADKLNAAVGASRAAVDAGYISNDHQVGQTGKVVVPDLYIAVGISGAIQHLAGMKESKIIVAINKDGEAPIFSVADYGL
;
A
#
# COMPACT_ATOMS: atom_id res chain seq x y z
N SER A 1 7.72 18.57 15.94
CA SER A 1 6.85 19.71 16.27
C SER A 1 5.45 19.46 15.75
N PRO A 2 4.37 19.89 16.42
CA PRO A 2 2.99 19.65 15.98
C PRO A 2 2.60 20.41 14.69
N ASP A 3 3.47 21.23 14.16
CA ASP A 3 3.29 22.03 12.95
C ASP A 3 4.26 21.64 11.81
N THR A 4 5.14 20.69 12.06
CA THR A 4 6.22 20.31 11.15
C THR A 4 6.10 18.83 10.79
N PHE A 5 6.08 18.56 9.49
CA PHE A 5 5.83 17.24 8.93
C PHE A 5 6.93 16.87 7.92
N VAL A 6 7.27 15.59 7.85
CA VAL A 6 8.14 15.04 6.82
C VAL A 6 7.27 14.27 5.85
N ARG A 7 7.39 14.57 4.55
CA ARG A 7 6.61 13.88 3.51
C ARG A 7 7.53 13.45 2.36
N PRO A 8 7.28 12.28 1.76
CA PRO A 8 7.97 11.89 0.54
C PRO A 8 7.51 12.77 -0.63
N ILE A 9 8.45 13.13 -1.49
CA ILE A 9 8.23 13.82 -2.76
C ILE A 9 8.99 13.08 -3.89
N TYR A 10 8.69 13.38 -5.17
CA TYR A 10 9.29 12.72 -6.32
C TYR A 10 9.20 11.19 -6.24
N ALA A 11 7.99 10.68 -5.98
CA ALA A 11 7.75 9.24 -5.81
C ALA A 11 8.61 8.59 -4.71
N GLY A 12 8.92 9.34 -3.65
CA GLY A 12 9.72 8.87 -2.52
C GLY A 12 11.24 8.93 -2.74
N ASN A 13 11.73 9.55 -3.82
CA ASN A 13 13.16 9.76 -4.04
C ASN A 13 13.77 10.86 -3.17
N ALA A 14 12.93 11.70 -2.58
CA ALA A 14 13.34 12.73 -1.62
C ALA A 14 12.29 12.90 -0.53
N PHE A 15 12.72 13.43 0.61
CA PHE A 15 11.85 13.81 1.72
C PHE A 15 11.86 15.32 1.90
N ALA A 16 10.68 15.92 1.97
CA ALA A 16 10.52 17.33 2.28
C ALA A 16 10.05 17.50 3.71
N THR A 17 10.77 18.31 4.47
CA THR A 17 10.30 18.81 5.77
C THR A 17 9.51 20.08 5.54
N VAL A 18 8.22 20.04 5.84
CA VAL A 18 7.29 21.15 5.62
C VAL A 18 6.72 21.65 6.95
N LYS A 19 6.55 22.94 7.07
CA LYS A 19 5.90 23.57 8.22
C LYS A 19 4.58 24.19 7.79
N SER A 20 3.48 23.84 8.47
CA SER A 20 2.19 24.48 8.25
C SER A 20 2.02 25.67 9.17
N ASN A 21 1.72 26.84 8.59
CA ASN A 21 1.38 28.05 9.31
C ASN A 21 -0.15 28.24 9.46
N ASP A 22 -0.94 27.27 9.00
CA ASP A 22 -2.39 27.34 9.03
C ASP A 22 -2.93 27.22 10.45
N LYS A 23 -4.00 27.94 10.76
CA LYS A 23 -4.71 27.84 12.03
C LYS A 23 -5.41 26.49 12.20
N LYS A 24 -5.91 25.90 11.10
CA LYS A 24 -6.51 24.56 11.05
C LYS A 24 -5.67 23.69 10.13
N ARG A 25 -5.29 22.51 10.58
CA ARG A 25 -4.46 21.56 9.83
C ARG A 25 -5.22 20.28 9.56
N CYS A 26 -5.31 19.91 8.31
CA CYS A 26 -5.83 18.61 7.89
C CYS A 26 -4.63 17.73 7.50
N VAL A 27 -4.46 16.61 8.18
CA VAL A 27 -3.31 15.72 8.00
C VAL A 27 -3.79 14.31 7.75
N THR A 28 -3.22 13.67 6.72
CA THR A 28 -3.37 12.23 6.51
C THR A 28 -2.11 11.52 6.96
N ILE A 29 -2.29 10.47 7.75
CA ILE A 29 -1.18 9.66 8.26
C ILE A 29 -1.16 8.33 7.52
N ARG A 30 0.03 7.89 7.12
CA ARG A 30 0.24 6.53 6.61
C ARG A 30 0.48 5.60 7.81
N PRO A 31 -0.46 4.72 8.17
CA PRO A 31 -0.30 3.88 9.36
C PRO A 31 0.93 2.99 9.30
N THR A 32 1.24 2.47 8.10
CA THR A 32 2.38 1.57 7.85
C THR A 32 3.76 2.23 8.02
N SER A 33 3.83 3.57 8.10
CA SER A 33 5.08 4.30 8.37
C SER A 33 5.40 4.43 9.86
N PHE A 34 4.55 3.89 10.72
CA PHE A 34 4.69 3.96 12.18
C PHE A 34 4.45 2.60 12.81
N GLU A 35 5.17 2.31 13.89
CA GLU A 35 4.88 1.14 14.69
C GLU A 35 3.50 1.29 15.35
N PRO A 36 2.69 0.21 15.38
CA PRO A 36 1.39 0.23 16.04
C PRO A 36 1.53 0.57 17.51
N ALA A 37 0.68 1.46 18.02
CA ALA A 37 0.60 1.71 19.45
C ALA A 37 0.13 0.45 20.21
N GLU A 38 0.59 0.30 21.45
CA GLU A 38 0.09 -0.77 22.31
C GLU A 38 -1.41 -0.64 22.55
N LYS A 39 -2.13 -1.77 22.51
CA LYS A 39 -3.60 -1.81 22.66
C LYS A 39 -4.05 -1.71 24.11
N SER A 40 -3.11 -1.77 25.07
CA SER A 40 -3.37 -1.74 26.50
C SER A 40 -2.57 -0.62 27.17
N GLY A 41 -3.04 -0.17 28.31
CA GLY A 41 -2.45 0.95 29.04
C GLY A 41 -3.03 2.29 28.60
N GLY A 42 -2.72 3.30 29.35
CA GLY A 42 -3.25 4.64 29.16
C GLY A 42 -4.53 4.90 29.94
N SER A 43 -4.85 6.18 30.08
CA SER A 43 -5.99 6.68 30.87
C SER A 43 -6.60 7.90 30.19
N ALA A 44 -6.72 7.87 28.84
CA ALA A 44 -7.33 8.95 28.10
C ALA A 44 -8.79 9.15 28.54
N GLN A 45 -9.16 10.39 28.80
CA GLN A 45 -10.54 10.76 29.11
C GLN A 45 -11.38 10.67 27.84
N ILE A 46 -12.57 10.04 27.93
CA ILE A 46 -13.54 9.99 26.84
C ILE A 46 -14.51 11.16 27.04
N GLU A 47 -14.60 12.03 26.06
CA GLU A 47 -15.54 13.15 26.01
C GLU A 47 -16.57 12.92 24.89
N ASN A 48 -17.86 12.96 25.25
CA ASN A 48 -18.95 12.91 24.28
C ASN A 48 -19.25 14.31 23.77
N VAL A 49 -19.26 14.48 22.47
CA VAL A 49 -19.65 15.74 21.82
C VAL A 49 -20.94 15.55 21.01
N GLU A 50 -21.81 16.54 21.02
CA GLU A 50 -23.01 16.53 20.21
C GLU A 50 -22.64 16.64 18.71
N PRO A 51 -23.29 15.86 17.83
CA PRO A 51 -23.06 15.96 16.40
C PRO A 51 -23.47 17.36 15.90
N ALA A 52 -22.67 17.89 14.96
CA ALA A 52 -23.05 19.11 14.27
C ALA A 52 -24.26 18.88 13.35
N ASP A 53 -25.11 19.91 13.17
CA ASP A 53 -26.17 19.89 12.18
C ASP A 53 -25.56 19.74 10.78
N ILE A 54 -25.80 18.60 10.16
CA ILE A 54 -25.32 18.29 8.81
C ILE A 54 -26.48 18.50 7.84
N PRO A 55 -26.35 19.38 6.82
CA PRO A 55 -27.37 19.53 5.80
C PRO A 55 -27.59 18.21 5.06
N ASN A 56 -28.84 17.81 4.92
CA ASN A 56 -29.29 16.53 4.36
C ASN A 56 -29.19 16.53 2.82
N THR A 57 -27.99 16.88 2.29
CA THR A 57 -27.71 17.01 0.85
C THR A 57 -27.38 15.70 0.17
N SER A 58 -26.98 14.68 0.96
CA SER A 58 -26.70 13.34 0.44
C SER A 58 -27.16 12.29 1.44
N LYS A 59 -27.58 11.13 0.93
CA LYS A 59 -28.03 9.99 1.73
C LYS A 59 -27.15 8.79 1.43
N PHE A 60 -26.62 8.15 2.49
CA PHE A 60 -25.97 6.86 2.37
C PHE A 60 -26.99 5.82 1.85
N VAL A 61 -26.66 5.15 0.74
CA VAL A 61 -27.53 4.13 0.14
C VAL A 61 -27.08 2.74 0.55
N LYS A 62 -25.82 2.41 0.26
CA LYS A 62 -25.22 1.12 0.62
C LYS A 62 -23.70 1.18 0.48
N ARG A 63 -23.04 0.25 1.10
CA ARG A 63 -21.62 -0.07 0.91
C ARG A 63 -21.52 -1.51 0.45
N GLU A 64 -20.86 -1.72 -0.67
CA GLU A 64 -20.50 -3.05 -1.15
C GLU A 64 -19.05 -3.30 -0.80
N GLU A 65 -18.81 -4.28 0.06
CA GLU A 65 -17.47 -4.69 0.45
C GLU A 65 -17.23 -6.11 -0.05
N THR A 66 -16.13 -6.28 -0.77
CA THR A 66 -15.63 -7.61 -1.07
C THR A 66 -14.96 -8.15 0.18
N LYS A 67 -15.60 -9.11 0.85
CA LYS A 67 -14.98 -9.81 1.98
C LYS A 67 -13.84 -10.67 1.44
N SER A 68 -12.62 -10.31 1.75
CA SER A 68 -11.45 -11.16 1.53
C SER A 68 -11.08 -11.84 2.85
N GLU A 69 -10.77 -13.12 2.80
CA GLU A 69 -10.19 -13.84 3.94
C GLU A 69 -8.72 -13.46 4.16
N ARG A 70 -8.09 -12.83 3.15
CA ARG A 70 -6.71 -12.37 3.22
C ARG A 70 -6.58 -11.02 3.91
N PRO A 71 -5.41 -10.74 4.49
CA PRO A 71 -5.11 -9.42 5.05
C PRO A 71 -5.36 -8.29 4.04
N GLU A 72 -5.79 -7.14 4.53
CA GLU A 72 -5.97 -5.97 3.70
C GLU A 72 -4.63 -5.45 3.18
N LEU A 73 -4.54 -5.16 1.86
CA LEU A 73 -3.30 -4.79 1.18
C LEU A 73 -2.58 -3.60 1.83
N GLY A 74 -3.33 -2.60 2.31
CA GLY A 74 -2.75 -1.38 2.92
C GLY A 74 -2.14 -1.59 4.30
N THR A 75 -2.45 -2.69 4.99
CA THR A 75 -2.03 -2.97 6.37
C THR A 75 -1.31 -4.30 6.55
N ALA A 76 -1.22 -5.09 5.47
CA ALA A 76 -0.61 -6.42 5.51
C ALA A 76 0.89 -6.34 5.81
N ARG A 77 1.36 -7.27 6.66
CA ARG A 77 2.79 -7.42 6.96
C ARG A 77 3.58 -8.10 5.84
N ILE A 78 2.91 -8.90 5.03
CA ILE A 78 3.49 -9.59 3.88
C ILE A 78 2.62 -9.29 2.67
N VAL A 79 3.24 -8.91 1.57
CA VAL A 79 2.57 -8.65 0.28
C VAL A 79 3.25 -9.45 -0.81
N VAL A 80 2.47 -10.19 -1.59
CA VAL A 80 2.92 -10.87 -2.81
C VAL A 80 2.27 -10.20 -3.99
N SER A 81 3.07 -9.63 -4.88
CA SER A 81 2.57 -8.83 -6.02
C SER A 81 2.94 -9.44 -7.35
N GLY A 82 1.96 -9.46 -8.26
CA GLY A 82 2.14 -9.88 -9.64
C GLY A 82 2.22 -8.71 -10.62
N GLY A 83 3.14 -8.82 -11.57
CA GLY A 83 3.28 -7.88 -12.67
C GLY A 83 2.75 -8.39 -14.00
N ARG A 84 2.88 -7.56 -15.04
CA ARG A 84 2.54 -7.95 -16.42
C ARG A 84 3.37 -9.15 -16.91
N GLY A 85 4.54 -9.40 -16.31
CA GLY A 85 5.39 -10.56 -16.61
C GLY A 85 4.75 -11.92 -16.27
N LEU A 86 3.62 -11.94 -15.56
CA LEU A 86 2.79 -13.15 -15.38
C LEU A 86 2.01 -13.54 -16.65
N GLU A 87 1.92 -12.65 -17.66
CA GLU A 87 1.38 -12.88 -19.00
C GLU A 87 -0.14 -13.10 -19.06
N SER A 88 -0.78 -13.59 -18.01
CA SER A 88 -2.24 -13.77 -17.96
C SER A 88 -2.82 -13.64 -16.55
N GLY A 89 -4.14 -13.41 -16.47
CA GLY A 89 -4.88 -13.44 -15.21
C GLY A 89 -4.91 -14.82 -14.55
N GLU A 90 -4.88 -15.90 -15.34
CA GLU A 90 -4.84 -17.27 -14.83
C GLU A 90 -3.57 -17.55 -14.02
N ASN A 91 -2.45 -16.96 -14.43
CA ASN A 91 -1.17 -17.09 -13.72
C ASN A 91 -1.13 -16.36 -12.39
N PHE A 92 -2.10 -15.48 -12.10
CA PHE A 92 -2.28 -14.92 -10.74
C PHE A 92 -2.62 -16.01 -9.71
N LYS A 93 -3.01 -17.22 -10.16
CA LYS A 93 -3.13 -18.36 -9.26
C LYS A 93 -1.83 -18.64 -8.52
N LEU A 94 -0.68 -18.51 -9.17
CA LEU A 94 0.64 -18.68 -8.51
C LEU A 94 0.82 -17.67 -7.37
N ILE A 95 0.46 -16.41 -7.61
CA ILE A 95 0.54 -15.33 -6.60
C ILE A 95 -0.40 -15.64 -5.45
N ASN A 96 -1.62 -16.06 -5.74
CA ASN A 96 -2.62 -16.44 -4.76
C ASN A 96 -2.15 -17.62 -3.89
N ASP A 97 -1.62 -18.67 -4.51
CA ASP A 97 -1.15 -19.87 -3.81
C ASP A 97 0.02 -19.54 -2.84
N ILE A 98 0.92 -18.63 -3.23
CA ILE A 98 2.00 -18.14 -2.36
C ILE A 98 1.42 -17.29 -1.23
N ALA A 99 0.51 -16.36 -1.56
CA ALA A 99 -0.11 -15.47 -0.59
C ALA A 99 -0.87 -16.26 0.49
N ASP A 100 -1.60 -17.31 0.10
CA ASP A 100 -2.33 -18.16 1.04
C ASP A 100 -1.40 -18.90 2.01
N LYS A 101 -0.26 -19.40 1.51
CA LYS A 101 0.75 -20.08 2.36
C LYS A 101 1.43 -19.13 3.35
N LEU A 102 1.58 -17.87 2.99
CA LEU A 102 2.25 -16.85 3.80
C LEU A 102 1.27 -16.01 4.63
N ASN A 103 -0.04 -16.25 4.51
CA ASN A 103 -1.08 -15.37 5.04
C ASN A 103 -0.82 -13.90 4.62
N ALA A 104 -0.54 -13.71 3.34
CA ALA A 104 -0.13 -12.44 2.75
C ALA A 104 -1.28 -11.77 1.98
N ALA A 105 -1.21 -10.46 1.82
CA ALA A 105 -2.06 -9.76 0.86
C ALA A 105 -1.54 -9.94 -0.57
N VAL A 106 -2.46 -9.87 -1.53
CA VAL A 106 -2.14 -9.91 -2.95
C VAL A 106 -2.13 -8.50 -3.52
N GLY A 107 -1.00 -8.14 -4.13
CA GLY A 107 -0.84 -6.88 -4.86
C GLY A 107 -0.66 -7.10 -6.36
N ALA A 108 -0.68 -6.00 -7.11
CA ALA A 108 -0.45 -6.04 -8.55
C ALA A 108 0.19 -4.73 -9.05
N SER A 109 0.92 -4.82 -10.16
CA SER A 109 1.32 -3.63 -10.88
C SER A 109 0.14 -3.02 -11.64
N ARG A 110 0.19 -1.70 -11.91
CA ARG A 110 -0.78 -1.04 -12.77
C ARG A 110 -0.91 -1.75 -14.14
N ALA A 111 0.20 -2.15 -14.73
CA ALA A 111 0.20 -2.82 -16.02
C ALA A 111 -0.53 -4.17 -16.01
N ALA A 112 -0.54 -4.91 -14.90
CA ALA A 112 -1.33 -6.13 -14.75
C ALA A 112 -2.82 -5.83 -14.59
N VAL A 113 -3.16 -4.75 -13.86
CA VAL A 113 -4.55 -4.28 -13.72
C VAL A 113 -5.10 -3.79 -15.05
N ASP A 114 -4.35 -2.92 -15.76
CA ASP A 114 -4.75 -2.39 -17.07
C ASP A 114 -4.91 -3.51 -18.12
N ALA A 115 -4.15 -4.61 -17.99
CA ALA A 115 -4.30 -5.82 -18.82
C ALA A 115 -5.48 -6.72 -18.40
N GLY A 116 -6.21 -6.37 -17.34
CA GLY A 116 -7.36 -7.12 -16.86
C GLY A 116 -7.03 -8.43 -16.12
N TYR A 117 -5.78 -8.59 -15.65
CA TYR A 117 -5.37 -9.82 -14.95
C TYR A 117 -5.94 -9.90 -13.55
N ILE A 118 -6.18 -8.75 -12.92
CA ILE A 118 -6.70 -8.64 -11.56
C ILE A 118 -7.43 -7.30 -11.38
N SER A 119 -8.32 -7.21 -10.38
CA SER A 119 -9.06 -5.99 -10.04
C SER A 119 -8.12 -4.85 -9.60
N ASN A 120 -8.54 -3.61 -9.89
CA ASN A 120 -7.85 -2.38 -9.48
C ASN A 120 -7.66 -2.25 -7.95
N ASP A 121 -8.46 -2.93 -7.14
CA ASP A 121 -8.32 -2.93 -5.67
C ASP A 121 -6.98 -3.48 -5.19
N HIS A 122 -6.30 -4.26 -6.04
CA HIS A 122 -4.99 -4.85 -5.81
C HIS A 122 -3.82 -3.98 -6.30
N GLN A 123 -4.10 -2.84 -6.95
CA GLN A 123 -3.05 -2.02 -7.51
C GLN A 123 -2.14 -1.43 -6.42
N VAL A 124 -0.84 -1.69 -6.55
CA VAL A 124 0.23 -1.06 -5.75
C VAL A 124 0.95 -0.03 -6.61
N GLY A 125 1.16 1.17 -6.09
CA GLY A 125 1.87 2.22 -6.78
C GLY A 125 1.38 3.62 -6.43
N GLN A 126 1.90 4.61 -7.12
CA GLN A 126 1.58 6.03 -6.92
C GLN A 126 0.08 6.33 -7.05
N THR A 127 -0.60 5.68 -7.98
CA THR A 127 -2.05 5.85 -8.24
C THR A 127 -2.90 4.71 -7.68
N GLY A 128 -2.27 3.75 -7.02
CA GLY A 128 -2.91 2.66 -6.30
C GLY A 128 -2.69 2.80 -4.79
N LYS A 129 -2.60 1.67 -4.11
CA LYS A 129 -2.28 1.62 -2.70
C LYS A 129 -0.77 1.75 -2.47
N VAL A 130 -0.39 2.50 -1.46
CA VAL A 130 0.98 2.54 -0.95
C VAL A 130 1.08 1.57 0.21
N VAL A 131 2.04 0.66 0.14
CA VAL A 131 2.25 -0.41 1.12
C VAL A 131 3.65 -0.33 1.70
N VAL A 132 3.81 -0.69 2.97
CA VAL A 132 5.10 -0.75 3.67
C VAL A 132 5.12 -2.04 4.51
N PRO A 133 5.08 -3.22 3.87
CA PRO A 133 5.12 -4.49 4.58
C PRO A 133 6.52 -4.80 5.14
N ASP A 134 6.58 -5.78 6.04
CA ASP A 134 7.85 -6.37 6.47
C ASP A 134 8.52 -7.13 5.31
N LEU A 135 7.70 -7.75 4.42
CA LEU A 135 8.17 -8.48 3.24
C LEU A 135 7.31 -8.17 2.01
N TYR A 136 7.94 -7.72 0.94
CA TYR A 136 7.31 -7.52 -0.36
C TYR A 136 7.93 -8.46 -1.40
N ILE A 137 7.14 -9.35 -2.00
CA ILE A 137 7.58 -10.25 -3.06
C ILE A 137 7.02 -9.74 -4.39
N ALA A 138 7.90 -9.33 -5.29
CA ALA A 138 7.57 -8.80 -6.62
C ALA A 138 7.83 -9.85 -7.69
N VAL A 139 6.79 -10.37 -8.33
CA VAL A 139 6.89 -11.41 -9.37
C VAL A 139 6.51 -10.85 -10.72
N GLY A 140 7.45 -10.84 -11.67
CA GLY A 140 7.22 -10.34 -13.03
C GLY A 140 6.89 -8.84 -13.10
N ILE A 141 7.39 -8.06 -12.13
CA ILE A 141 7.24 -6.60 -12.04
C ILE A 141 8.52 -5.94 -12.53
N SER A 142 8.41 -5.00 -13.46
CA SER A 142 9.57 -4.30 -14.05
C SER A 142 10.24 -3.32 -13.09
N GLY A 143 9.51 -2.76 -12.12
CA GLY A 143 10.05 -1.72 -11.23
C GLY A 143 9.96 -0.31 -11.82
N ALA A 144 8.91 0.00 -12.57
CA ALA A 144 8.63 1.38 -12.97
C ALA A 144 8.51 2.29 -11.73
N ILE A 145 8.98 3.54 -11.85
CA ILE A 145 9.06 4.49 -10.72
C ILE A 145 7.71 4.70 -10.02
N GLN A 146 6.61 4.61 -10.77
CA GLN A 146 5.26 4.72 -10.20
C GLN A 146 4.90 3.53 -9.32
N HIS A 147 5.39 2.31 -9.65
CA HIS A 147 5.21 1.14 -8.80
C HIS A 147 6.10 1.23 -7.57
N LEU A 148 7.38 1.58 -7.76
CA LEU A 148 8.34 1.75 -6.67
C LEU A 148 7.84 2.76 -5.62
N ALA A 149 7.21 3.84 -6.05
CA ALA A 149 6.58 4.82 -5.14
C ALA A 149 5.57 4.20 -4.17
N GLY A 150 4.99 3.06 -4.53
CA GLY A 150 4.00 2.36 -3.71
C GLY A 150 4.56 1.27 -2.81
N MET A 151 5.86 0.85 -2.94
CA MET A 151 6.34 -0.31 -2.19
C MET A 151 7.81 -0.23 -1.74
N LYS A 152 8.59 0.72 -2.21
CA LYS A 152 10.03 0.77 -1.93
C LYS A 152 10.41 0.98 -0.46
N GLU A 153 9.48 1.45 0.36
CA GLU A 153 9.65 1.58 1.82
C GLU A 153 9.43 0.25 2.57
N SER A 154 9.19 -0.87 1.84
CA SER A 154 9.11 -2.21 2.43
C SER A 154 10.42 -2.58 3.12
N LYS A 155 10.37 -3.30 4.25
CA LYS A 155 11.60 -3.64 5.01
C LYS A 155 12.50 -4.61 4.25
N ILE A 156 11.89 -5.58 3.56
CA ILE A 156 12.59 -6.56 2.71
C ILE A 156 11.84 -6.66 1.39
N ILE A 157 12.56 -6.57 0.29
CA ILE A 157 12.04 -6.70 -1.07
C ILE A 157 12.71 -7.89 -1.75
N VAL A 158 11.89 -8.83 -2.20
CA VAL A 158 12.31 -9.96 -3.03
C VAL A 158 11.78 -9.75 -4.44
N ALA A 159 12.63 -9.78 -5.45
CA ALA A 159 12.24 -9.66 -6.84
C ALA A 159 12.51 -10.96 -7.61
N ILE A 160 11.50 -11.38 -8.39
CA ILE A 160 11.58 -12.51 -9.30
C ILE A 160 11.24 -12.00 -10.70
N ASN A 161 12.23 -11.99 -11.60
CA ASN A 161 12.04 -11.48 -12.94
C ASN A 161 12.97 -12.18 -13.94
N LYS A 162 12.45 -12.54 -15.12
CA LYS A 162 13.22 -13.12 -16.22
C LYS A 162 14.22 -12.14 -16.86
N ASP A 163 13.98 -10.83 -16.70
CA ASP A 163 14.86 -9.76 -17.15
C ASP A 163 15.76 -9.33 -15.97
N GLY A 164 17.02 -9.78 -15.99
CA GLY A 164 18.01 -9.46 -14.97
C GLY A 164 18.38 -7.98 -14.87
N GLU A 165 18.06 -7.18 -15.90
CA GLU A 165 18.28 -5.74 -15.95
C GLU A 165 17.04 -4.94 -15.54
N ALA A 166 15.95 -5.61 -15.12
CA ALA A 166 14.74 -4.94 -14.71
C ALA A 166 15.00 -3.96 -13.55
N PRO A 167 14.50 -2.72 -13.60
CA PRO A 167 14.71 -1.71 -12.56
C PRO A 167 14.29 -2.12 -11.15
N ILE A 168 13.43 -3.15 -11.01
CA ILE A 168 13.02 -3.68 -9.70
C ILE A 168 14.22 -4.16 -8.89
N PHE A 169 15.27 -4.69 -9.53
CA PHE A 169 16.47 -5.16 -8.86
C PHE A 169 17.28 -4.05 -8.22
N SER A 170 17.10 -2.79 -8.63
CA SER A 170 17.78 -1.65 -8.00
C SER A 170 17.29 -1.36 -6.57
N VAL A 171 16.14 -1.91 -6.19
CA VAL A 171 15.54 -1.75 -4.85
C VAL A 171 15.35 -3.09 -4.13
N ALA A 172 15.60 -4.20 -4.79
CA ALA A 172 15.44 -5.52 -4.21
C ALA A 172 16.62 -5.89 -3.30
N ASP A 173 16.34 -6.45 -2.13
CA ASP A 173 17.33 -7.04 -1.24
C ASP A 173 17.76 -8.43 -1.75
N TYR A 174 16.83 -9.15 -2.39
CA TYR A 174 17.07 -10.47 -2.99
C TYR A 174 16.46 -10.53 -4.38
N GLY A 175 17.20 -11.10 -5.32
CA GLY A 175 16.81 -11.27 -6.72
C GLY A 175 16.93 -12.72 -7.20
N LEU A 176 15.96 -13.16 -8.01
CA LEU A 176 15.91 -14.47 -8.69
C LEU A 176 15.54 -14.27 -10.15
#